data_46ab117155115d7f003ee6ef6109f11a
#
_entry.id   46ab117155115d7f003ee6ef6109f11a
#
_cell.length_a   1.000
_cell.length_b   1.000
_cell.length_c   1.000
_cell.angle_alpha   90.00
_cell.angle_beta   90.00
_cell.angle_gamma   90.00
#
_symmetry.space_group_name_H-M   'P 1'
#
loop_
_entity.id
_entity.type
_entity.pdbx_description
1 polymer ?
#
loop_
_entity_poly.entity_id
_entity_poly.type
_entity_poly.pdbx_seq_one_letter_code
_entity_poly.pdbx_strand_id
1 'polypeptide(L)'
;ERIQPLAQFLAAFPANLAFPVFVVLIVRFHLDPNVWLSPLMILGTQWYILFNVIAGAAAFPTDLREAASSLHLGGWRWWVKVVLPGIFPYYITGAITASGGSWNASIVAEVASWGDTHLVATGLGAYIARATEAGDFPKVVLGIVVMCVLVTLFNRMLWRPLYAFGERRLRLG
;
A
#
# COMPACT_ATOMS: atom_id res chain seq x y z
N GLU A 1 17.01 11.12 -7.69
CA GLU A 1 16.40 12.43 -8.03
C GLU A 1 15.79 12.46 -9.44
N ARG A 2 16.44 11.91 -10.50
CA ARG A 2 15.92 11.95 -11.89
C ARG A 2 14.63 11.15 -12.12
N ILE A 3 14.37 10.13 -11.32
CA ILE A 3 13.18 9.26 -11.46
C ILE A 3 11.99 9.83 -10.65
N GLN A 4 12.23 10.72 -9.71
CA GLN A 4 11.19 11.26 -8.83
C GLN A 4 10.07 11.99 -9.58
N PRO A 5 10.32 12.86 -10.59
CA PRO A 5 9.25 13.50 -11.35
C PRO A 5 8.38 12.48 -12.11
N LEU A 6 9.00 11.44 -12.66
CA LEU A 6 8.26 10.36 -13.32
C LEU A 6 7.38 9.59 -12.33
N ALA A 7 7.91 9.27 -11.14
CA ALA A 7 7.14 8.62 -10.09
C ALA A 7 5.96 9.50 -9.62
N GLN A 8 6.16 10.82 -9.49
CA GLN A 8 5.09 11.76 -9.16
C GLN A 8 4.01 11.82 -10.25
N PHE A 9 4.42 11.85 -11.52
CA PHE A 9 3.47 11.81 -12.64
C PHE A 9 2.64 10.51 -12.65
N LEU A 10 3.29 9.36 -12.47
CA LEU A 10 2.60 8.07 -12.40
C LEU A 10 1.71 7.95 -11.17
N ALA A 11 2.11 8.54 -10.04
CA ALA A 11 1.31 8.55 -8.82
C ALA A 11 0.06 9.44 -8.93
N ALA A 12 0.11 10.47 -9.75
CA ALA A 12 -1.04 11.33 -10.05
C ALA A 12 -2.06 10.65 -10.99
N PHE A 13 -1.67 9.55 -11.66
CA PHE A 13 -2.56 8.83 -12.56
C PHE A 13 -3.62 8.07 -11.75
N PRO A 14 -4.92 8.27 -12.02
CA PRO A 14 -5.98 7.60 -11.30
C PRO A 14 -5.94 6.08 -11.52
N ALA A 15 -5.69 5.31 -10.46
CA ALA A 15 -5.55 3.85 -10.55
C ALA A 15 -6.80 3.15 -11.12
N ASN A 16 -7.99 3.75 -10.93
CA ASN A 16 -9.25 3.23 -11.47
C ASN A 16 -9.32 3.25 -13.00
N LEU A 17 -8.53 4.06 -13.68
CA LEU A 17 -8.40 4.01 -15.15
C LEU A 17 -7.77 2.71 -15.66
N ALA A 18 -7.06 1.98 -14.81
CA ALA A 18 -6.53 0.66 -15.13
C ALA A 18 -7.58 -0.47 -14.98
N PHE A 19 -8.69 -0.23 -14.30
CA PHE A 19 -9.73 -1.24 -14.03
C PHE A 19 -10.24 -1.95 -15.29
N PRO A 20 -10.58 -1.24 -16.38
CA PRO A 20 -11.02 -1.89 -17.62
C PRO A 20 -10.02 -2.93 -18.14
N VAL A 21 -8.73 -2.59 -18.10
CA VAL A 21 -7.67 -3.48 -18.57
C VAL A 21 -7.62 -4.75 -17.72
N PHE A 22 -7.69 -4.60 -16.39
CA PHE A 22 -7.71 -5.74 -15.46
C PHE A 22 -8.95 -6.60 -15.63
N VAL A 23 -10.13 -6.00 -15.79
CA VAL A 23 -11.38 -6.74 -16.02
C VAL A 23 -11.26 -7.58 -17.29
N VAL A 24 -10.80 -7.01 -18.40
CA VAL A 24 -10.59 -7.74 -19.66
C VAL A 24 -9.59 -8.89 -19.50
N LEU A 25 -8.46 -8.65 -18.81
CA LEU A 25 -7.45 -9.69 -18.59
C LEU A 25 -7.99 -10.83 -17.72
N ILE A 26 -8.70 -10.52 -16.63
CA ILE A 26 -9.27 -11.52 -15.73
C ILE A 26 -10.26 -12.42 -16.49
N VAL A 27 -11.16 -11.81 -17.28
CA VAL A 27 -12.15 -12.56 -18.08
C VAL A 27 -11.47 -13.39 -19.17
N ARG A 28 -10.55 -12.78 -19.92
CA ARG A 28 -9.87 -13.44 -21.04
C ARG A 28 -9.04 -14.66 -20.61
N PHE A 29 -8.42 -14.59 -19.45
CA PHE A 29 -7.55 -15.66 -18.92
C PHE A 29 -8.27 -16.54 -17.89
N HIS A 30 -9.58 -16.36 -17.69
CA HIS A 30 -10.37 -17.09 -16.70
C HIS A 30 -9.74 -17.08 -15.29
N LEU A 31 -9.22 -15.91 -14.88
CA LEU A 31 -8.56 -15.75 -13.59
C LEU A 31 -9.58 -15.57 -12.46
N ASP A 32 -9.22 -16.00 -11.25
CA ASP A 32 -10.07 -15.83 -10.07
C ASP A 32 -10.11 -14.35 -9.64
N PRO A 33 -11.28 -13.69 -9.66
CA PRO A 33 -11.43 -12.30 -9.23
C PRO A 33 -10.99 -12.08 -7.76
N ASN A 34 -11.14 -13.07 -6.89
CA ASN A 34 -10.76 -12.96 -5.47
C ASN A 34 -9.27 -12.72 -5.28
N VAL A 35 -8.45 -13.15 -6.23
CA VAL A 35 -6.99 -12.95 -6.19
C VAL A 35 -6.59 -11.79 -7.08
N TRP A 36 -7.11 -11.75 -8.30
CA TRP A 36 -6.60 -10.87 -9.35
C TRP A 36 -7.17 -9.44 -9.34
N LEU A 37 -8.16 -9.15 -8.49
CA LEU A 37 -8.57 -7.77 -8.21
C LEU A 37 -7.68 -7.09 -7.14
N SER A 38 -6.92 -7.86 -6.35
CA SER A 38 -6.00 -7.29 -5.35
C SER A 38 -4.92 -6.35 -5.93
N PRO A 39 -4.31 -6.60 -7.11
CA PRO A 39 -3.38 -5.66 -7.72
C PRO A 39 -3.94 -4.26 -7.95
N LEU A 40 -5.26 -4.11 -8.12
CA LEU A 40 -5.89 -2.79 -8.27
C LEU A 40 -5.76 -1.93 -7.02
N MET A 41 -5.85 -2.56 -5.84
CA MET A 41 -5.59 -1.87 -4.56
C MET A 41 -4.13 -1.44 -4.45
N ILE A 42 -3.20 -2.31 -4.87
CA ILE A 42 -1.75 -2.04 -4.84
C ILE A 42 -1.41 -0.87 -5.75
N LEU A 43 -1.99 -0.79 -6.95
CA LEU A 43 -1.74 0.31 -7.90
C LEU A 43 -2.04 1.68 -7.28
N GLY A 44 -3.08 1.78 -6.46
CA GLY A 44 -3.44 3.03 -5.79
C GLY A 44 -2.59 3.35 -4.56
N THR A 45 -2.06 2.33 -3.87
CA THR A 45 -1.48 2.51 -2.53
C THR A 45 0.03 2.35 -2.45
N GLN A 46 0.68 1.74 -3.44
CA GLN A 46 2.14 1.56 -3.49
C GLN A 46 2.93 2.87 -3.39
N TRP A 47 2.36 3.96 -3.84
CA TRP A 47 2.99 5.28 -3.86
C TRP A 47 3.27 5.81 -2.45
N TYR A 48 2.44 5.46 -1.47
CA TYR A 48 2.68 5.84 -0.07
C TYR A 48 3.98 5.26 0.45
N ILE A 49 4.27 4.00 0.12
CA ILE A 49 5.53 3.36 0.49
C ILE A 49 6.70 4.02 -0.25
N LEU A 50 6.57 4.19 -1.57
CA LEU A 50 7.62 4.73 -2.42
C LEU A 50 8.06 6.13 -1.95
N PHE A 51 7.11 7.05 -1.73
CA PHE A 51 7.45 8.42 -1.33
C PHE A 51 8.02 8.49 0.08
N ASN A 52 7.54 7.68 1.01
CA ASN A 52 8.15 7.60 2.34
C ASN A 52 9.57 7.05 2.28
N VAL A 53 9.84 6.01 1.49
CA VAL A 53 11.19 5.46 1.30
C VAL A 53 12.11 6.48 0.63
N ILE A 54 11.64 7.24 -0.36
CA ILE A 54 12.40 8.33 -0.98
C ILE A 54 12.74 9.40 0.06
N ALA A 55 11.77 9.80 0.88
CA ALA A 55 11.98 10.79 1.94
C ALA A 55 13.02 10.29 2.96
N GLY A 56 12.94 9.02 3.37
CA GLY A 56 13.92 8.40 4.26
C GLY A 56 15.32 8.34 3.65
N ALA A 57 15.42 8.02 2.36
CA ALA A 57 16.70 8.03 1.65
C ALA A 57 17.31 9.44 1.49
N ALA A 58 16.46 10.46 1.35
CA ALA A 58 16.89 11.86 1.28
C ALA A 58 17.33 12.40 2.64
N ALA A 59 16.69 11.96 3.72
CA ALA A 59 17.01 12.34 5.09
C ALA A 59 18.20 11.56 5.69
N PHE A 60 18.88 10.71 4.90
CA PHE A 60 19.94 9.85 5.38
C PHE A 60 21.18 10.68 5.79
N PRO A 61 21.67 10.57 7.06
CA PRO A 61 22.76 11.38 7.56
C PRO A 61 24.06 11.18 6.78
N THR A 62 24.76 12.29 6.49
CA THR A 62 26.07 12.27 5.82
C THR A 62 27.12 11.54 6.63
N ASP A 63 27.08 11.70 7.95
CA ASP A 63 28.04 11.08 8.89
C ASP A 63 28.03 9.54 8.79
N LEU A 64 26.84 8.94 8.59
CA LEU A 64 26.72 7.50 8.37
C LEU A 64 27.33 7.06 7.04
N ARG A 65 27.24 7.89 6.01
CA ARG A 65 27.89 7.61 4.71
C ARG A 65 29.41 7.66 4.85
N GLU A 66 29.92 8.64 5.57
CA GLU A 66 31.35 8.79 5.83
C GLU A 66 31.87 7.65 6.70
N ALA A 67 31.17 7.31 7.79
CA ALA A 67 31.52 6.17 8.63
C ALA A 67 31.53 4.84 7.87
N ALA A 68 30.54 4.60 7.03
CA ALA A 68 30.47 3.40 6.20
C ALA A 68 31.61 3.36 5.15
N SER A 69 31.97 4.52 4.58
CA SER A 69 33.10 4.64 3.67
C SER A 69 34.41 4.31 4.38
N SER A 70 34.63 4.84 5.59
CA SER A 70 35.79 4.57 6.42
C SER A 70 35.92 3.09 6.80
N LEU A 71 34.78 2.40 7.00
CA LEU A 71 34.72 0.96 7.25
C LEU A 71 34.74 0.10 5.97
N HIS A 72 34.97 0.71 4.81
CA HIS A 72 34.96 0.04 3.50
C HIS A 72 33.69 -0.78 3.24
N LEU A 73 32.53 -0.34 3.78
CA LEU A 73 31.24 -0.96 3.57
C LEU A 73 30.70 -0.52 2.19
N GLY A 74 30.93 -1.34 1.17
CA GLY A 74 30.44 -1.10 -0.19
C GLY A 74 29.49 -2.17 -0.69
N GLY A 75 28.89 -1.94 -1.88
CA GLY A 75 28.04 -2.89 -2.59
C GLY A 75 26.86 -3.40 -1.75
N TRP A 76 26.63 -4.71 -1.76
CA TRP A 76 25.51 -5.34 -1.05
C TRP A 76 25.53 -5.14 0.47
N ARG A 77 26.75 -5.09 1.06
CA ARG A 77 26.91 -4.86 2.50
C ARG A 77 26.44 -3.48 2.94
N TRP A 78 26.67 -2.46 2.13
CA TRP A 78 26.14 -1.11 2.33
C TRP A 78 24.61 -1.13 2.40
N TRP A 79 23.95 -1.76 1.42
CA TRP A 79 22.51 -1.86 1.38
C TRP A 79 21.93 -2.55 2.62
N VAL A 80 22.43 -3.74 2.95
CA VAL A 80 21.83 -4.57 4.02
C VAL A 80 22.14 -4.04 5.42
N LYS A 81 23.36 -3.50 5.65
CA LYS A 81 23.78 -3.10 6.99
C LYS A 81 23.52 -1.64 7.32
N VAL A 82 23.35 -0.79 6.34
CA VAL A 82 23.24 0.66 6.54
C VAL A 82 21.94 1.22 5.94
N VAL A 83 21.71 1.04 4.64
CA VAL A 83 20.58 1.66 3.96
C VAL A 83 19.25 1.07 4.41
N LEU A 84 19.06 -0.25 4.30
CA LEU A 84 17.81 -0.90 4.65
C LEU A 84 17.40 -0.66 6.12
N PRO A 85 18.29 -0.84 7.12
CA PRO A 85 17.96 -0.46 8.48
C PRO A 85 17.61 1.02 8.65
N GLY A 86 18.35 1.90 7.99
CA GLY A 86 18.15 3.35 8.12
C GLY A 86 16.85 3.85 7.51
N ILE A 87 16.38 3.27 6.40
CA ILE A 87 15.11 3.64 5.78
C ILE A 87 13.91 2.85 6.32
N PHE A 88 14.13 1.84 7.14
CA PHE A 88 13.09 0.95 7.65
C PHE A 88 11.97 1.68 8.40
N PRO A 89 12.22 2.68 9.28
CA PRO A 89 11.15 3.44 9.93
C PRO A 89 10.25 4.16 8.93
N TYR A 90 10.83 4.73 7.87
CA TYR A 90 10.09 5.38 6.79
C TYR A 90 9.26 4.39 5.97
N TYR A 91 9.83 3.21 5.69
CA TYR A 91 9.09 2.12 5.05
C TYR A 91 7.85 1.73 5.87
N ILE A 92 7.99 1.56 7.19
CA ILE A 92 6.86 1.22 8.07
C ILE A 92 5.81 2.32 8.05
N THR A 93 6.20 3.60 8.10
CA THR A 93 5.27 4.73 8.01
C THR A 93 4.49 4.70 6.68
N GLY A 94 5.19 4.50 5.57
CA GLY A 94 4.58 4.33 4.25
C GLY A 94 3.65 3.13 4.17
N ALA A 95 4.04 2.00 4.76
CA ALA A 95 3.25 0.77 4.78
C ALA A 95 1.97 0.89 5.63
N ILE A 96 2.02 1.58 6.77
CA ILE A 96 0.83 1.91 7.57
C ILE A 96 -0.16 2.74 6.75
N THR A 97 0.33 3.78 6.08
CA THR A 97 -0.49 4.65 5.24
C THR A 97 -1.08 3.89 4.04
N ALA A 98 -0.26 3.08 3.37
CA ALA A 98 -0.71 2.22 2.27
C ALA A 98 -1.78 1.22 2.72
N SER A 99 -1.57 0.58 3.88
CA SER A 99 -2.56 -0.33 4.47
C SER A 99 -3.90 0.37 4.73
N GLY A 100 -3.88 1.57 5.34
CA GLY A 100 -5.08 2.37 5.53
C GLY A 100 -5.80 2.71 4.22
N GLY A 101 -5.03 3.13 3.20
CA GLY A 101 -5.55 3.39 1.85
C GLY A 101 -6.14 2.15 1.18
N SER A 102 -5.54 0.97 1.38
CA SER A 102 -6.01 -0.29 0.79
C SER A 102 -7.40 -0.70 1.31
N TRP A 103 -7.71 -0.45 2.58
CA TRP A 103 -9.05 -0.70 3.11
C TRP A 103 -10.13 0.13 2.40
N ASN A 104 -9.84 1.40 2.12
CA ASN A 104 -10.76 2.24 1.35
C ASN A 104 -10.83 1.81 -0.13
N ALA A 105 -9.68 1.48 -0.71
CA ALA A 105 -9.59 1.03 -2.10
C ALA A 105 -10.34 -0.28 -2.34
N SER A 106 -10.46 -1.16 -1.33
CA SER A 106 -11.17 -2.44 -1.47
C SER A 106 -12.65 -2.26 -1.81
N ILE A 107 -13.31 -1.19 -1.33
CA ILE A 107 -14.72 -0.91 -1.62
C ILE A 107 -14.97 -0.75 -3.13
N VAL A 108 -13.98 -0.21 -3.85
CA VAL A 108 -14.07 0.01 -5.30
C VAL A 108 -13.40 -1.15 -6.07
N ALA A 109 -12.26 -1.65 -5.59
CA ALA A 109 -11.48 -2.66 -6.29
C ALA A 109 -12.13 -4.05 -6.26
N GLU A 110 -12.86 -4.39 -5.19
CA GLU A 110 -13.56 -5.67 -5.07
C GLU A 110 -14.82 -5.75 -5.95
N VAL A 111 -15.26 -4.62 -6.52
CA VAL A 111 -16.38 -4.53 -7.47
C VAL A 111 -15.89 -3.79 -8.71
N ALA A 112 -15.19 -4.48 -9.59
CA ALA A 112 -14.69 -3.89 -10.82
C ALA A 112 -15.59 -4.24 -12.00
N SER A 113 -15.96 -3.24 -12.81
CA SER A 113 -16.84 -3.44 -13.96
C SER A 113 -16.30 -2.74 -15.21
N TRP A 114 -16.61 -3.32 -16.36
CA TRP A 114 -16.36 -2.72 -17.67
C TRP A 114 -17.42 -3.17 -18.68
N GLY A 115 -18.18 -2.24 -19.25
CA GLY A 115 -19.34 -2.55 -20.07
C GLY A 115 -20.35 -3.39 -19.30
N ASP A 116 -20.78 -4.48 -19.88
CA ASP A 116 -21.74 -5.43 -19.26
C ASP A 116 -21.07 -6.46 -18.32
N THR A 117 -19.74 -6.39 -18.18
CA THR A 117 -18.99 -7.32 -17.35
C THR A 117 -18.81 -6.77 -15.95
N HIS A 118 -19.31 -7.49 -14.95
CA HIS A 118 -19.17 -7.17 -13.53
C HIS A 118 -18.39 -8.28 -12.83
N LEU A 119 -17.22 -7.94 -12.33
CA LEU A 119 -16.41 -8.83 -11.49
C LEU A 119 -16.55 -8.41 -10.04
N VAL A 120 -16.82 -9.38 -9.19
CA VAL A 120 -17.01 -9.15 -7.76
C VAL A 120 -16.18 -10.17 -6.99
N ALA A 121 -15.25 -9.68 -6.18
CA ALA A 121 -14.54 -10.49 -5.21
C ALA A 121 -15.38 -10.68 -3.94
N THR A 122 -15.07 -11.72 -3.20
CA THR A 122 -15.68 -11.98 -1.88
C THR A 122 -14.91 -11.17 -0.83
N GLY A 123 -15.50 -10.07 -0.37
CA GLY A 123 -14.83 -9.20 0.59
C GLY A 123 -15.78 -8.20 1.25
N LEU A 124 -15.24 -7.50 2.25
CA LEU A 124 -15.99 -6.49 3.00
C LEU A 124 -16.24 -5.23 2.15
N GLY A 125 -15.31 -4.90 1.25
CA GLY A 125 -15.48 -3.82 0.31
C GLY A 125 -16.65 -4.08 -0.65
N ALA A 126 -16.71 -5.28 -1.24
CA ALA A 126 -17.82 -5.70 -2.08
C ALA A 126 -19.16 -5.73 -1.33
N TYR A 127 -19.15 -6.13 -0.06
CA TYR A 127 -20.36 -6.09 0.78
C TYR A 127 -20.88 -4.65 0.93
N ILE A 128 -19.99 -3.69 1.26
CA ILE A 128 -20.35 -2.29 1.41
C ILE A 128 -20.83 -1.70 0.07
N ALA A 129 -20.13 -1.99 -1.02
CA ALA A 129 -20.49 -1.50 -2.35
C ALA A 129 -21.89 -1.96 -2.77
N ARG A 130 -22.19 -3.25 -2.65
CA ARG A 130 -23.51 -3.81 -2.96
C ARG A 130 -24.62 -3.26 -2.06
N ALA A 131 -24.34 -3.09 -0.76
CA ALA A 131 -25.30 -2.48 0.15
C ALA A 131 -25.59 -1.01 -0.22
N THR A 132 -24.57 -0.29 -0.69
CA THR A 132 -24.70 1.08 -1.17
C THR A 132 -25.55 1.15 -2.44
N GLU A 133 -25.29 0.28 -3.42
CA GLU A 133 -26.08 0.18 -4.65
C GLU A 133 -27.55 -0.16 -4.39
N ALA A 134 -27.81 -1.02 -3.40
CA ALA A 134 -29.16 -1.41 -2.97
C ALA A 134 -29.87 -0.35 -2.11
N GLY A 135 -29.17 0.72 -1.68
CA GLY A 135 -29.71 1.71 -0.75
C GLY A 135 -29.96 1.18 0.66
N ASP A 136 -29.33 0.06 1.04
CA ASP A 136 -29.49 -0.58 2.36
C ASP A 136 -28.55 0.06 3.38
N PHE A 137 -28.93 1.23 3.89
CA PHE A 137 -28.12 1.99 4.85
C PHE A 137 -27.74 1.21 6.11
N PRO A 138 -28.61 0.39 6.74
CA PRO A 138 -28.22 -0.42 7.88
C PRO A 138 -27.04 -1.35 7.58
N LYS A 139 -27.02 -2.01 6.41
CA LYS A 139 -25.90 -2.85 6.00
C LYS A 139 -24.64 -2.06 5.68
N VAL A 140 -24.77 -0.90 5.07
CA VAL A 140 -23.62 0.01 4.84
C VAL A 140 -22.98 0.38 6.17
N VAL A 141 -23.77 0.82 7.15
CA VAL A 141 -23.28 1.18 8.49
C VAL A 141 -22.62 -0.03 9.16
N LEU A 142 -23.24 -1.20 9.11
CA LEU A 142 -22.66 -2.43 9.66
C LEU A 142 -21.31 -2.76 9.02
N GLY A 143 -21.21 -2.70 7.69
CA GLY A 143 -19.98 -2.94 6.96
C GLY A 143 -18.87 -1.96 7.35
N ILE A 144 -19.17 -0.68 7.47
CA ILE A 144 -18.22 0.36 7.90
C ILE A 144 -17.76 0.10 9.35
N VAL A 145 -18.65 -0.23 10.26
CA VAL A 145 -18.29 -0.53 11.66
C VAL A 145 -17.34 -1.73 11.73
N VAL A 146 -17.67 -2.82 11.00
CA VAL A 146 -16.81 -4.00 10.94
C VAL A 146 -15.44 -3.64 10.35
N MET A 147 -15.40 -2.85 9.27
CA MET A 147 -14.16 -2.39 8.67
C MET A 147 -13.32 -1.58 9.67
N CYS A 148 -13.92 -0.64 10.40
CA CYS A 148 -13.23 0.15 11.42
C CYS A 148 -12.63 -0.73 12.53
N VAL A 149 -13.37 -1.73 12.99
CA VAL A 149 -12.88 -2.70 13.99
C VAL A 149 -11.69 -3.47 13.46
N LEU A 150 -11.78 -4.02 12.25
CA LEU A 150 -10.70 -4.79 11.62
C LEU A 150 -9.45 -3.94 11.38
N VAL A 151 -9.60 -2.72 10.85
CA VAL A 151 -8.50 -1.76 10.65
C VAL A 151 -7.81 -1.46 11.98
N THR A 152 -8.60 -1.20 13.03
CA THR A 152 -8.07 -0.90 14.37
C THR A 152 -7.31 -2.08 14.96
N LEU A 153 -7.87 -3.29 14.86
CA LEU A 153 -7.23 -4.52 15.32
C LEU A 153 -5.92 -4.77 14.57
N PHE A 154 -5.96 -4.69 13.23
CA PHE A 154 -4.79 -4.90 12.39
C PHE A 154 -3.68 -3.88 12.69
N ASN A 155 -4.05 -2.61 12.85
CA ASN A 155 -3.12 -1.55 13.24
C ASN A 155 -2.49 -1.84 14.61
N ARG A 156 -3.30 -2.26 15.58
CA ARG A 156 -2.82 -2.54 16.94
C ARG A 156 -1.94 -3.79 17.04
N MET A 157 -2.29 -4.84 16.29
CA MET A 157 -1.63 -6.14 16.39
C MET A 157 -0.38 -6.24 15.51
N LEU A 158 -0.36 -5.56 14.36
CA LEU A 158 0.74 -5.66 13.40
C LEU A 158 1.55 -4.36 13.34
N TRP A 159 0.93 -3.25 13.02
CA TRP A 159 1.66 -2.03 12.70
C TRP A 159 2.31 -1.36 13.91
N ARG A 160 1.59 -1.27 15.04
CA ARG A 160 2.16 -0.69 16.26
C ARG A 160 3.43 -1.40 16.76
N PRO A 161 3.45 -2.74 16.89
CA PRO A 161 4.67 -3.46 17.26
C PRO A 161 5.81 -3.28 16.27
N LEU A 162 5.52 -3.31 14.95
CA LEU A 162 6.54 -3.09 13.92
C LEU A 162 7.11 -1.68 13.96
N TYR A 163 6.27 -0.68 14.15
CA TYR A 163 6.71 0.70 14.30
C TYR A 163 7.59 0.87 15.55
N ALA A 164 7.15 0.35 16.69
CA ALA A 164 7.92 0.39 17.93
C ALA A 164 9.27 -0.35 17.81
N PHE A 165 9.32 -1.45 17.07
CA PHE A 165 10.57 -2.15 16.78
C PHE A 165 11.51 -1.28 15.92
N GLY A 166 10.98 -0.67 14.86
CA GLY A 166 11.74 0.24 13.99
C GLY A 166 12.31 1.43 14.75
N GLU A 167 11.49 2.10 15.57
CA GLU A 167 11.94 3.23 16.37
C GLU A 167 13.02 2.85 17.42
N ARG A 168 12.84 1.73 18.11
CA ARG A 168 13.78 1.34 19.18
C ARG A 168 15.12 0.83 18.69
N ARG A 169 15.17 0.18 17.52
CA ARG A 169 16.36 -0.52 17.05
C ARG A 169 17.02 0.09 15.83
N LEU A 170 16.28 0.86 15.04
CA LEU A 170 16.73 1.29 13.71
C LEU A 170 16.61 2.81 13.49
N ARG A 171 16.19 3.56 14.51
CA ARG A 171 16.15 5.02 14.42
C ARG A 171 17.59 5.56 14.41
N LEU A 172 17.88 6.36 13.42
CA LEU A 172 19.15 7.04 13.27
C LEU A 172 19.04 8.41 13.98
N GLY A 173 19.50 8.46 15.23
CA GLY A 173 19.68 9.69 16.01
C GLY A 173 18.40 10.35 16.49
#